data_ff7f62eed767c14e302b453a806eb65b
#
_entry.id   ff7f62eed767c14e302b453a806eb65b
#
_cell.length_a   1.000
_cell.length_b   1.000
_cell.length_c   1.000
_cell.angle_alpha   90.00
_cell.angle_beta   90.00
_cell.angle_gamma   90.00
#
_symmetry.space_group_name_H-M   'P 1'
#
loop_
_entity.id
_entity.type
_entity.pdbx_description
1 polymer ?
#
loop_
_entity_poly.entity_id
_entity_poly.type
_entity_poly.pdbx_seq_one_letter_code
_entity_poly.pdbx_strand_id
1 'polypeptide(L)'
;VHDSLGNCVENKDFLIKPDGYNIPYDSEKIHGISTELAEKDGHDLLDVLNQFNEAVKKSKFVIGHNVKFDLNIMGSEFYRSKLENNLDVAKILDTCYEKTASLCKIPGGRGGKYKFPTLTELHSFLFLKPFSEAHNATADVEATTRCFLELIRIKNYSLSELEQTDGYYEDFIKQNTSLISPVGIKHINLKKKSSLIKQKVVDEDKEFVNQNIVISDELVNSNFVHLHNHSQFSVLQSTIGIKDLVDSTSKHKMPAVALTDHANMMGSFRFINEINRYNKQILIDNSELTDSENDKIKYPIKPILGCEFFVCED
;
A
#
# COMPACT_ATOMS: atom_id res chain seq x y z
N VAL A 1 -20.54 -13.74 3.11
CA VAL A 1 -21.55 -14.54 2.46
C VAL A 1 -22.92 -14.12 2.96
N HIS A 2 -23.87 -13.92 2.05
CA HIS A 2 -25.25 -13.54 2.36
C HIS A 2 -26.23 -14.52 1.69
N ASP A 3 -27.38 -14.69 2.27
CA ASP A 3 -28.48 -15.42 1.64
C ASP A 3 -29.18 -14.56 0.56
N SER A 4 -30.15 -15.15 -0.12
CA SER A 4 -30.91 -14.47 -1.20
C SER A 4 -31.77 -13.29 -0.72
N LEU A 5 -32.02 -13.16 0.56
CA LEU A 5 -32.78 -12.07 1.16
C LEU A 5 -31.90 -10.99 1.79
N GLY A 6 -30.58 -11.15 1.72
CA GLY A 6 -29.58 -10.19 2.20
C GLY A 6 -29.13 -10.40 3.64
N ASN A 7 -29.53 -11.50 4.30
CA ASN A 7 -29.04 -11.80 5.64
C ASN A 7 -27.58 -12.27 5.59
N CYS A 8 -26.74 -11.77 6.49
CA CYS A 8 -25.36 -12.23 6.61
C CYS A 8 -25.32 -13.64 7.21
N VAL A 9 -24.81 -14.60 6.44
CA VAL A 9 -24.66 -16.01 6.85
C VAL A 9 -23.27 -16.25 7.43
N GLU A 10 -22.25 -15.67 6.80
CA GLU A 10 -20.85 -15.81 7.23
C GLU A 10 -20.07 -14.55 6.86
N ASN A 11 -19.17 -14.15 7.75
CA ASN A 11 -18.24 -13.08 7.52
C ASN A 11 -16.85 -13.49 8.01
N LYS A 12 -15.85 -13.40 7.13
CA LYS A 12 -14.45 -13.68 7.44
C LYS A 12 -13.57 -12.59 6.88
N ASP A 13 -12.56 -12.20 7.66
CA ASP A 13 -11.52 -11.26 7.31
C ASP A 13 -10.16 -11.87 7.66
N PHE A 14 -9.24 -11.90 6.72
CA PHE A 14 -7.93 -12.51 6.86
C PHE A 14 -6.84 -11.54 6.47
N LEU A 15 -5.92 -11.32 7.36
CA LEU A 15 -4.62 -10.75 7.02
C LEU A 15 -3.72 -11.86 6.50
N ILE A 16 -3.06 -11.67 5.36
CA ILE A 16 -2.17 -12.67 4.77
C ILE A 16 -0.75 -12.41 5.21
N LYS A 17 -0.06 -13.48 5.64
CA LYS A 17 1.36 -13.42 5.95
C LYS A 17 2.17 -13.31 4.66
N PRO A 18 3.10 -12.33 4.52
CA PRO A 18 3.96 -12.25 3.35
C PRO A 18 4.93 -13.43 3.32
N ASP A 19 5.15 -13.96 2.12
CA ASP A 19 6.10 -15.07 1.90
C ASP A 19 7.29 -14.57 1.08
N GLY A 20 8.44 -14.38 1.75
CA GLY A 20 9.70 -14.01 1.12
C GLY A 20 9.81 -12.57 0.61
N TYR A 21 8.88 -11.67 0.98
CA TYR A 21 8.94 -10.26 0.61
C TYR A 21 8.49 -9.34 1.74
N ASN A 22 8.92 -8.08 1.68
CA ASN A 22 8.43 -7.03 2.56
C ASN A 22 7.33 -6.24 1.87
N ILE A 23 6.31 -5.82 2.63
CA ILE A 23 5.25 -4.95 2.12
C ILE A 23 5.86 -3.59 1.78
N PRO A 24 5.76 -3.11 0.51
CA PRO A 24 6.30 -1.82 0.11
C PRO A 24 5.68 -0.67 0.92
N TYR A 25 6.51 0.31 1.27
CA TYR A 25 6.08 1.47 2.07
C TYR A 25 4.87 2.21 1.47
N ASP A 26 4.84 2.38 0.14
CA ASP A 26 3.72 3.06 -0.53
C ASP A 26 2.41 2.27 -0.40
N SER A 27 2.48 0.94 -0.42
CA SER A 27 1.33 0.06 -0.20
C SER A 27 0.87 0.15 1.26
N GLU A 28 1.79 0.07 2.21
CA GLU A 28 1.49 0.25 3.64
C GLU A 28 0.80 1.59 3.91
N LYS A 29 1.26 2.67 3.27
CA LYS A 29 0.66 4.00 3.41
C LYS A 29 -0.82 4.03 2.99
N ILE A 30 -1.18 3.24 1.98
CA ILE A 30 -2.55 3.16 1.45
C ILE A 30 -3.43 2.33 2.39
N HIS A 31 -3.10 1.05 2.61
CA HIS A 31 -3.96 0.11 3.33
C HIS A 31 -3.64 -0.03 4.83
N GLY A 32 -2.51 0.50 5.29
CA GLY A 32 -2.13 0.51 6.71
C GLY A 32 -1.60 -0.80 7.27
N ILE A 33 -1.24 -1.76 6.42
CA ILE A 33 -0.67 -3.05 6.82
C ILE A 33 0.84 -2.98 6.70
N SER A 34 1.55 -3.07 7.83
CA SER A 34 3.01 -3.18 7.82
C SER A 34 3.46 -4.64 7.71
N THR A 35 4.71 -4.86 7.29
CA THR A 35 5.30 -6.21 7.23
C THR A 35 5.25 -6.90 8.59
N GLU A 36 5.64 -6.21 9.65
CA GLU A 36 5.67 -6.73 11.02
C GLU A 36 4.28 -7.13 11.52
N LEU A 37 3.25 -6.34 11.18
CA LEU A 37 1.86 -6.70 11.49
C LEU A 37 1.44 -7.96 10.74
N ALA A 38 1.74 -8.03 9.45
CA ALA A 38 1.35 -9.15 8.60
C ALA A 38 2.11 -10.44 8.95
N GLU A 39 3.37 -10.35 9.34
CA GLU A 39 4.16 -11.50 9.84
C GLU A 39 3.63 -12.01 11.17
N LYS A 40 3.25 -11.10 12.06
CA LYS A 40 2.81 -11.45 13.42
C LYS A 40 1.41 -12.06 13.44
N ASP A 41 0.46 -11.44 12.77
CA ASP A 41 -0.97 -11.73 12.87
C ASP A 41 -1.56 -12.31 11.57
N GLY A 42 -0.74 -12.47 10.53
CA GLY A 42 -1.14 -12.99 9.22
C GLY A 42 -1.36 -14.51 9.22
N HIS A 43 -2.31 -14.92 8.38
CA HIS A 43 -2.61 -16.33 8.11
C HIS A 43 -1.83 -16.83 6.91
N ASP A 44 -1.64 -18.12 6.84
CA ASP A 44 -1.07 -18.79 5.66
C ASP A 44 -1.97 -18.59 4.44
N LEU A 45 -1.36 -18.24 3.30
CA LEU A 45 -2.08 -17.97 2.07
C LEU A 45 -2.86 -19.19 1.57
N LEU A 46 -2.28 -20.40 1.65
CA LEU A 46 -2.92 -21.63 1.16
C LEU A 46 -4.18 -21.94 1.96
N ASP A 47 -4.14 -21.76 3.28
CA ASP A 47 -5.30 -21.98 4.14
C ASP A 47 -6.43 -21.02 3.82
N VAL A 48 -6.10 -19.75 3.57
CA VAL A 48 -7.10 -18.73 3.21
C VAL A 48 -7.66 -18.98 1.82
N LEU A 49 -6.84 -19.30 0.83
CA LEU A 49 -7.30 -19.66 -0.52
C LEU A 49 -8.25 -20.85 -0.51
N ASN A 50 -7.95 -21.90 0.25
CA ASN A 50 -8.81 -23.07 0.38
C ASN A 50 -10.17 -22.71 1.01
N GLN A 51 -10.18 -21.92 2.09
CA GLN A 51 -11.42 -21.46 2.72
C GLN A 51 -12.24 -20.58 1.78
N PHE A 52 -11.60 -19.67 1.05
CA PHE A 52 -12.24 -18.83 0.05
C PHE A 52 -12.85 -19.66 -1.07
N ASN A 53 -12.11 -20.62 -1.60
CA ASN A 53 -12.54 -21.50 -2.68
C ASN A 53 -13.77 -22.34 -2.30
N GLU A 54 -13.81 -22.84 -1.08
CA GLU A 54 -14.97 -23.56 -0.54
C GLU A 54 -16.20 -22.64 -0.37
N ALA A 55 -15.99 -21.38 0.00
CA ALA A 55 -17.08 -20.40 0.06
C ALA A 55 -17.63 -20.07 -1.35
N VAL A 56 -16.74 -19.91 -2.34
CA VAL A 56 -17.15 -19.71 -3.75
C VAL A 56 -17.95 -20.89 -4.25
N LYS A 57 -17.50 -22.12 -4.02
CA LYS A 57 -18.18 -23.35 -4.45
C LYS A 57 -19.60 -23.48 -3.89
N LYS A 58 -19.83 -22.97 -2.68
CA LYS A 58 -21.16 -22.99 -2.02
C LYS A 58 -22.05 -21.80 -2.41
N SER A 59 -21.48 -20.79 -3.08
CA SER A 59 -22.18 -19.55 -3.42
C SER A 59 -22.74 -19.63 -4.84
N LYS A 60 -23.92 -19.05 -5.03
CA LYS A 60 -24.53 -18.94 -6.35
C LYS A 60 -23.86 -17.87 -7.22
N PHE A 61 -23.47 -16.77 -6.60
CA PHE A 61 -22.81 -15.62 -7.23
C PHE A 61 -21.61 -15.16 -6.41
N VAL A 62 -20.61 -14.67 -7.10
CA VAL A 62 -19.54 -13.83 -6.53
C VAL A 62 -19.83 -12.38 -6.95
N ILE A 63 -19.83 -11.48 -5.98
CA ILE A 63 -20.22 -10.09 -6.19
C ILE A 63 -19.03 -9.18 -5.84
N GLY A 64 -18.77 -8.21 -6.70
CA GLY A 64 -17.73 -7.22 -6.48
C GLY A 64 -18.09 -5.86 -7.06
N HIS A 65 -17.16 -4.92 -6.95
CA HIS A 65 -17.22 -3.62 -7.60
C HIS A 65 -15.95 -3.41 -8.42
N ASN A 66 -16.07 -3.39 -9.75
CA ASN A 66 -14.94 -3.50 -10.68
C ASN A 66 -14.16 -4.82 -10.45
N VAL A 67 -14.93 -5.89 -10.31
CA VAL A 67 -14.50 -7.21 -9.84
C VAL A 67 -13.40 -7.86 -10.68
N LYS A 68 -13.19 -7.42 -11.93
CA LYS A 68 -12.16 -7.95 -12.81
C LYS A 68 -10.76 -7.84 -12.21
N PHE A 69 -10.50 -6.78 -11.44
CA PHE A 69 -9.22 -6.60 -10.76
C PHE A 69 -9.01 -7.69 -9.70
N ASP A 70 -10.02 -7.91 -8.86
CA ASP A 70 -9.99 -8.90 -7.79
C ASP A 70 -9.88 -10.33 -8.35
N LEU A 71 -10.62 -10.64 -9.42
CA LEU A 71 -10.54 -11.93 -10.11
C LEU A 71 -9.14 -12.21 -10.67
N ASN A 72 -8.47 -11.20 -11.23
CA ASN A 72 -7.12 -11.36 -11.77
C ASN A 72 -6.10 -11.61 -10.65
N ILE A 73 -6.20 -10.90 -9.53
CA ILE A 73 -5.32 -11.11 -8.37
C ILE A 73 -5.54 -12.49 -7.79
N MET A 74 -6.78 -12.84 -7.47
CA MET A 74 -7.11 -14.14 -6.89
C MET A 74 -6.73 -15.28 -7.83
N GLY A 75 -7.03 -15.16 -9.14
CA GLY A 75 -6.64 -16.16 -10.13
C GLY A 75 -5.11 -16.36 -10.21
N SER A 76 -4.33 -15.28 -10.09
CA SER A 76 -2.87 -15.37 -10.03
C SER A 76 -2.38 -16.11 -8.79
N GLU A 77 -3.02 -15.89 -7.62
CA GLU A 77 -2.65 -16.61 -6.40
C GLU A 77 -3.03 -18.09 -6.47
N PHE A 78 -4.22 -18.43 -6.99
CA PHE A 78 -4.59 -19.82 -7.23
C PHE A 78 -3.63 -20.54 -8.18
N TYR A 79 -3.23 -19.86 -9.28
CA TYR A 79 -2.27 -20.40 -10.24
C TYR A 79 -0.89 -20.63 -9.61
N ARG A 80 -0.35 -19.65 -8.87
CA ARG A 80 0.94 -19.79 -8.16
C ARG A 80 0.91 -20.88 -7.12
N SER A 81 -0.19 -21.01 -6.41
CA SER A 81 -0.40 -22.03 -5.36
C SER A 81 -0.76 -23.41 -5.93
N LYS A 82 -0.92 -23.56 -7.24
CA LYS A 82 -1.32 -24.81 -7.93
C LYS A 82 -2.63 -25.39 -7.36
N LEU A 83 -3.56 -24.53 -6.96
CA LEU A 83 -4.88 -24.89 -6.48
C LEU A 83 -5.93 -24.78 -7.60
N GLU A 84 -6.96 -25.62 -7.52
CA GLU A 84 -8.14 -25.49 -8.35
C GLU A 84 -8.83 -24.15 -8.05
N ASN A 85 -9.27 -23.43 -9.09
CA ASN A 85 -9.86 -22.11 -8.98
C ASN A 85 -11.36 -22.16 -9.32
N ASN A 86 -12.23 -22.21 -8.33
CA ASN A 86 -13.68 -22.20 -8.56
C ASN A 86 -14.22 -20.85 -9.05
N LEU A 87 -13.42 -19.76 -9.02
CA LEU A 87 -13.80 -18.50 -9.64
C LEU A 87 -13.94 -18.60 -11.17
N ASP A 88 -13.22 -19.52 -11.81
CA ASP A 88 -13.27 -19.69 -13.28
C ASP A 88 -14.63 -20.17 -13.76
N VAL A 89 -15.42 -20.81 -12.90
CA VAL A 89 -16.78 -21.32 -13.20
C VAL A 89 -17.86 -20.59 -12.41
N ALA A 90 -17.48 -19.68 -11.52
CA ALA A 90 -18.42 -18.92 -10.70
C ALA A 90 -19.18 -17.88 -11.55
N LYS A 91 -20.44 -17.66 -11.21
CA LYS A 91 -21.23 -16.57 -11.79
C LYS A 91 -20.88 -15.26 -11.09
N ILE A 92 -20.48 -14.28 -11.88
CA ILE A 92 -20.00 -12.99 -11.37
C ILE A 92 -21.06 -11.92 -11.59
N LEU A 93 -21.37 -11.15 -10.55
CA LEU A 93 -22.16 -9.92 -10.63
C LEU A 93 -21.29 -8.74 -10.22
N ASP A 94 -21.16 -7.75 -11.10
CA ASP A 94 -20.38 -6.55 -10.86
C ASP A 94 -21.32 -5.37 -10.62
N THR A 95 -21.10 -4.64 -9.52
CA THR A 95 -21.86 -3.41 -9.24
C THR A 95 -21.34 -2.20 -10.03
N CYS A 96 -20.21 -2.33 -10.73
CA CYS A 96 -19.60 -1.32 -11.61
C CYS A 96 -19.91 -1.67 -13.09
N TYR A 97 -21.13 -1.38 -13.55
CA TYR A 97 -21.59 -1.76 -14.89
C TYR A 97 -22.51 -0.71 -15.53
N GLU A 98 -22.98 -0.97 -16.75
CA GLU A 98 -23.70 0.03 -17.55
C GLU A 98 -25.00 0.54 -16.90
N LYS A 99 -25.75 -0.31 -16.20
CA LYS A 99 -26.99 0.11 -15.54
C LYS A 99 -26.70 1.03 -14.35
N THR A 100 -25.65 0.78 -13.56
CA THR A 100 -25.24 1.67 -12.47
C THR A 100 -24.64 2.97 -12.99
N ALA A 101 -23.92 2.95 -14.10
CA ALA A 101 -23.47 4.17 -14.78
C ALA A 101 -24.66 5.03 -15.24
N SER A 102 -25.68 4.38 -15.82
CA SER A 102 -26.92 5.06 -16.25
C SER A 102 -27.77 5.56 -15.09
N LEU A 103 -27.72 4.87 -13.94
CA LEU A 103 -28.38 5.27 -12.69
C LEU A 103 -27.73 6.51 -12.08
N CYS A 104 -26.39 6.48 -11.92
CA CYS A 104 -25.61 7.56 -11.29
C CYS A 104 -25.44 8.80 -12.18
N LYS A 105 -25.48 8.64 -13.51
CA LYS A 105 -25.37 9.71 -14.53
C LYS A 105 -24.13 10.62 -14.36
N ILE A 106 -23.00 10.02 -13.98
CA ILE A 106 -21.76 10.78 -13.79
C ILE A 106 -21.19 11.15 -15.17
N PRO A 107 -20.87 12.45 -15.43
CA PRO A 107 -20.26 12.86 -16.69
C PRO A 107 -18.85 12.29 -16.88
N GLY A 108 -18.39 12.17 -18.13
CA GLY A 108 -17.00 11.82 -18.47
C GLY A 108 -16.78 10.41 -18.99
N GLY A 109 -17.84 9.68 -19.33
CA GLY A 109 -17.74 8.40 -20.06
C GLY A 109 -17.29 8.57 -21.52
N ARG A 110 -16.65 7.55 -22.08
CA ARG A 110 -16.22 7.58 -23.50
C ARG A 110 -17.43 7.51 -24.45
N GLY A 111 -17.35 8.25 -25.56
CA GLY A 111 -18.39 8.20 -26.61
C GLY A 111 -19.75 8.79 -26.18
N GLY A 112 -19.77 9.79 -25.28
CA GLY A 112 -21.01 10.42 -24.84
C GLY A 112 -21.80 9.61 -23.79
N LYS A 113 -21.26 8.48 -23.33
CA LYS A 113 -21.83 7.66 -22.26
C LYS A 113 -21.53 8.25 -20.88
N TYR A 114 -22.21 7.78 -19.85
CA TYR A 114 -21.87 8.08 -18.46
C TYR A 114 -20.61 7.34 -18.03
N LYS A 115 -19.85 7.93 -17.11
CA LYS A 115 -18.70 7.27 -16.46
C LYS A 115 -19.21 6.13 -15.56
N PHE A 116 -18.50 5.03 -15.51
CA PHE A 116 -18.71 4.00 -14.49
C PHE A 116 -18.39 4.58 -13.11
N PRO A 117 -19.30 4.45 -12.13
CA PRO A 117 -19.07 4.98 -10.79
C PRO A 117 -17.95 4.22 -10.08
N THR A 118 -17.14 4.92 -9.31
CA THR A 118 -16.33 4.29 -8.26
C THR A 118 -17.24 3.81 -7.13
N LEU A 119 -16.76 2.91 -6.27
CA LEU A 119 -17.55 2.41 -5.13
C LEU A 119 -18.03 3.56 -4.23
N THR A 120 -17.17 4.54 -3.97
CA THR A 120 -17.52 5.74 -3.18
C THR A 120 -18.60 6.57 -3.85
N GLU A 121 -18.52 6.76 -5.18
CA GLU A 121 -19.54 7.50 -5.94
C GLU A 121 -20.89 6.76 -5.93
N LEU A 122 -20.88 5.44 -6.15
CA LEU A 122 -22.08 4.62 -6.10
C LEU A 122 -22.71 4.63 -4.69
N HIS A 123 -21.89 4.45 -3.65
CA HIS A 123 -22.38 4.48 -2.27
C HIS A 123 -22.95 5.86 -1.90
N SER A 124 -22.26 6.94 -2.32
CA SER A 124 -22.75 8.31 -2.09
C SER A 124 -24.06 8.58 -2.81
N PHE A 125 -24.23 8.05 -4.01
CA PHE A 125 -25.48 8.16 -4.76
C PHE A 125 -26.65 7.45 -4.07
N LEU A 126 -26.42 6.19 -3.63
CA LEU A 126 -27.48 5.35 -3.04
C LEU A 126 -27.84 5.78 -1.61
N PHE A 127 -26.86 6.22 -0.82
CA PHE A 127 -27.02 6.47 0.62
C PHE A 127 -26.85 7.94 1.03
N LEU A 128 -26.66 8.84 0.07
CA LEU A 128 -26.49 10.29 0.26
C LEU A 128 -25.27 10.67 1.14
N LYS A 129 -24.34 9.75 1.31
CA LYS A 129 -23.07 9.97 2.06
C LYS A 129 -21.99 8.99 1.60
N PRO A 130 -20.72 9.40 1.56
CA PRO A 130 -19.62 8.46 1.35
C PRO A 130 -19.52 7.48 2.53
N PHE A 131 -18.87 6.33 2.30
CA PHE A 131 -18.48 5.45 3.41
C PHE A 131 -17.10 5.84 3.91
N SER A 132 -16.83 5.52 5.17
CA SER A 132 -15.52 5.77 5.81
C SER A 132 -14.53 4.67 5.48
N GLU A 133 -13.24 5.00 5.52
CA GLU A 133 -12.13 4.06 5.39
C GLU A 133 -12.05 3.35 4.02
N ALA A 134 -12.37 4.04 2.93
CA ALA A 134 -12.07 3.58 1.57
C ALA A 134 -10.60 3.10 1.47
N HIS A 135 -10.37 2.00 0.74
CA HIS A 135 -9.11 1.25 0.65
C HIS A 135 -8.77 0.36 1.87
N ASN A 136 -9.74 0.17 2.77
CA ASN A 136 -9.73 -0.93 3.72
C ASN A 136 -10.60 -2.05 3.15
N ALA A 137 -10.05 -3.25 2.93
CA ALA A 137 -10.74 -4.35 2.28
C ALA A 137 -12.09 -4.67 2.94
N THR A 138 -12.16 -4.63 4.28
CA THR A 138 -13.39 -4.89 5.05
C THR A 138 -14.43 -3.80 4.80
N ALA A 139 -14.02 -2.52 4.76
CA ALA A 139 -14.90 -1.39 4.48
C ALA A 139 -15.42 -1.43 3.04
N ASP A 140 -14.57 -1.78 2.08
CA ASP A 140 -14.92 -1.89 0.67
C ASP A 140 -15.91 -3.06 0.44
N VAL A 141 -15.72 -4.21 1.12
CA VAL A 141 -16.66 -5.34 1.09
C VAL A 141 -18.00 -4.95 1.70
N GLU A 142 -18.02 -4.25 2.82
CA GLU A 142 -19.26 -3.76 3.43
C GLU A 142 -20.00 -2.79 2.50
N ALA A 143 -19.29 -1.80 1.94
CA ALA A 143 -19.87 -0.83 1.01
C ALA A 143 -20.40 -1.51 -0.26
N THR A 144 -19.66 -2.48 -0.83
CA THR A 144 -20.08 -3.26 -2.00
C THR A 144 -21.35 -4.07 -1.71
N THR A 145 -21.37 -4.77 -0.57
CA THR A 145 -22.53 -5.56 -0.14
C THR A 145 -23.78 -4.68 0.02
N ARG A 146 -23.64 -3.54 0.69
CA ARG A 146 -24.73 -2.58 0.86
C ARG A 146 -25.24 -2.04 -0.47
N CYS A 147 -24.32 -1.64 -1.35
CA CYS A 147 -24.69 -1.16 -2.69
C CYS A 147 -25.40 -2.23 -3.49
N PHE A 148 -24.91 -3.47 -3.48
CA PHE A 148 -25.54 -4.56 -4.21
C PHE A 148 -26.96 -4.85 -3.71
N LEU A 149 -27.14 -4.97 -2.40
CA LEU A 149 -28.47 -5.22 -1.81
C LEU A 149 -29.43 -4.05 -2.07
N GLU A 150 -28.97 -2.81 -2.01
CA GLU A 150 -29.79 -1.64 -2.35
C GLU A 150 -30.17 -1.61 -3.83
N LEU A 151 -29.24 -2.00 -4.73
CA LEU A 151 -29.53 -2.13 -6.17
C LEU A 151 -30.60 -3.21 -6.44
N ILE A 152 -30.63 -4.29 -5.66
CA ILE A 152 -31.74 -5.27 -5.70
C ILE A 152 -33.05 -4.62 -5.22
N ARG A 153 -33.01 -3.93 -4.08
CA ARG A 153 -34.19 -3.28 -3.49
C ARG A 153 -34.85 -2.27 -4.44
N ILE A 154 -34.06 -1.50 -5.19
CA ILE A 154 -34.57 -0.56 -6.20
C ILE A 154 -34.79 -1.20 -7.58
N LYS A 155 -34.72 -2.54 -7.68
CA LYS A 155 -34.93 -3.32 -8.90
C LYS A 155 -34.00 -2.97 -10.07
N ASN A 156 -32.74 -2.58 -9.78
CA ASN A 156 -31.74 -2.25 -10.80
C ASN A 156 -31.23 -3.51 -11.52
N TYR A 157 -31.15 -4.65 -10.84
CA TYR A 157 -30.94 -5.96 -11.45
C TYR A 157 -32.26 -6.55 -11.86
N SER A 158 -32.36 -7.31 -12.96
CA SER A 158 -33.51 -8.06 -13.35
C SER A 158 -33.60 -9.41 -12.65
N LEU A 159 -34.81 -10.02 -12.59
CA LEU A 159 -34.98 -11.36 -12.04
C LEU A 159 -34.13 -12.41 -12.77
N SER A 160 -33.95 -12.27 -14.08
CA SER A 160 -33.09 -13.16 -14.86
C SER A 160 -31.63 -13.04 -14.53
N GLU A 161 -31.09 -11.82 -14.26
CA GLU A 161 -29.72 -11.61 -13.83
C GLU A 161 -29.45 -12.22 -12.44
N LEU A 162 -30.45 -12.14 -11.56
CA LEU A 162 -30.38 -12.71 -10.21
C LEU A 162 -30.76 -14.21 -10.20
N GLU A 163 -31.22 -14.76 -11.34
CA GLU A 163 -31.77 -16.12 -11.47
C GLU A 163 -32.84 -16.38 -10.40
N GLN A 164 -33.77 -15.45 -10.27
CA GLN A 164 -34.88 -15.50 -9.35
C GLN A 164 -36.21 -15.58 -10.12
N THR A 165 -37.23 -16.02 -9.41
CA THR A 165 -38.60 -16.16 -9.96
C THR A 165 -39.49 -14.99 -9.54
N ASP A 166 -40.67 -14.91 -10.13
CA ASP A 166 -41.70 -13.94 -9.74
C ASP A 166 -41.99 -14.03 -8.23
N GLY A 167 -42.20 -12.87 -7.60
CA GLY A 167 -42.39 -12.76 -6.15
C GLY A 167 -41.15 -12.46 -5.35
N TYR A 168 -39.96 -12.68 -5.92
CA TYR A 168 -38.71 -12.45 -5.20
C TYR A 168 -38.52 -10.99 -4.70
N TYR A 169 -38.85 -10.01 -5.51
CA TYR A 169 -38.74 -8.62 -5.09
C TYR A 169 -39.68 -8.24 -3.96
N GLU A 170 -40.90 -8.80 -3.95
CA GLU A 170 -41.86 -8.59 -2.89
C GLU A 170 -41.36 -9.13 -1.57
N ASP A 171 -40.77 -10.33 -1.57
CA ASP A 171 -40.18 -10.95 -0.39
C ASP A 171 -38.94 -10.19 0.07
N PHE A 172 -38.08 -9.82 -0.87
CA PHE A 172 -36.86 -9.06 -0.57
C PHE A 172 -37.17 -7.67 0.04
N ILE A 173 -38.12 -6.93 -0.59
CA ILE A 173 -38.52 -5.60 -0.12
C ILE A 173 -39.28 -5.69 1.21
N LYS A 174 -40.11 -6.74 1.41
CA LYS A 174 -40.79 -6.96 2.69
C LYS A 174 -39.82 -7.11 3.85
N GLN A 175 -38.67 -7.76 3.62
CA GLN A 175 -37.64 -7.91 4.61
C GLN A 175 -36.76 -6.63 4.72
N ASN A 176 -36.53 -5.93 3.61
CA ASN A 176 -35.68 -4.75 3.50
C ASN A 176 -36.52 -3.51 3.18
N THR A 177 -37.39 -3.10 4.13
CA THR A 177 -38.38 -2.04 3.93
C THR A 177 -37.82 -0.64 3.81
N SER A 178 -36.59 -0.41 4.32
CA SER A 178 -35.88 0.87 4.29
C SER A 178 -34.54 0.73 3.55
N LEU A 179 -33.79 1.81 3.42
CA LEU A 179 -32.42 1.79 2.92
C LEU A 179 -31.60 0.72 3.66
N ILE A 180 -30.81 -0.05 2.89
CA ILE A 180 -29.99 -1.12 3.46
C ILE A 180 -29.05 -0.55 4.52
N SER A 181 -29.20 -1.07 5.73
CA SER A 181 -28.37 -0.70 6.89
C SER A 181 -26.93 -1.20 6.73
N PRO A 182 -25.98 -0.62 7.47
CA PRO A 182 -24.64 -1.23 7.58
C PRO A 182 -24.76 -2.70 8.01
N VAL A 183 -24.02 -3.58 7.33
CA VAL A 183 -24.04 -5.03 7.62
C VAL A 183 -23.24 -5.41 8.86
N GLY A 184 -22.59 -4.43 9.50
CA GLY A 184 -21.98 -4.58 10.82
C GLY A 184 -20.64 -5.31 10.82
N ILE A 185 -19.93 -5.31 9.68
CA ILE A 185 -18.57 -5.83 9.63
C ILE A 185 -17.67 -4.97 10.52
N LYS A 186 -17.01 -5.60 11.50
CA LYS A 186 -16.13 -4.90 12.42
C LYS A 186 -14.83 -4.52 11.71
N HIS A 187 -14.57 -3.23 11.60
CA HIS A 187 -13.32 -2.71 11.05
C HIS A 187 -12.24 -2.64 12.14
N ILE A 188 -11.05 -3.14 11.81
CA ILE A 188 -9.86 -2.98 12.64
C ILE A 188 -9.04 -1.85 12.01
N ASN A 189 -8.67 -0.84 12.81
CA ASN A 189 -7.77 0.21 12.35
C ASN A 189 -6.34 -0.34 12.23
N LEU A 190 -6.03 -0.88 11.05
CA LEU A 190 -4.74 -1.51 10.76
C LEU A 190 -3.58 -0.52 10.85
N LYS A 191 -3.77 0.75 10.47
CA LYS A 191 -2.74 1.80 10.59
C LYS A 191 -2.32 2.02 12.05
N LYS A 192 -3.30 2.12 12.95
CA LYS A 192 -3.03 2.26 14.38
C LYS A 192 -2.36 1.01 14.96
N LYS A 193 -2.80 -0.18 14.52
CA LYS A 193 -2.22 -1.45 14.97
C LYS A 193 -0.78 -1.62 14.48
N SER A 194 -0.49 -1.30 13.20
CA SER A 194 0.86 -1.30 12.63
C SER A 194 1.80 -0.34 13.35
N SER A 195 1.35 0.90 13.62
CA SER A 195 2.17 1.89 14.32
C SER A 195 2.51 1.48 15.75
N LEU A 196 1.58 0.84 16.47
CA LEU A 196 1.83 0.32 17.81
C LEU A 196 2.84 -0.84 17.82
N ILE A 197 2.79 -1.72 16.80
CA ILE A 197 3.75 -2.81 16.67
C ILE A 197 5.14 -2.26 16.34
N LYS A 198 5.25 -1.34 15.37
CA LYS A 198 6.52 -0.70 15.03
C LYS A 198 7.13 0.04 16.23
N GLN A 199 6.32 0.71 17.02
CA GLN A 199 6.78 1.41 18.21
C GLN A 199 7.35 0.44 19.26
N LYS A 200 6.70 -0.72 19.47
CA LYS A 200 7.21 -1.77 20.37
C LYS A 200 8.52 -2.36 19.89
N VAL A 201 8.64 -2.69 18.60
CA VAL A 201 9.89 -3.21 18.01
C VAL A 201 11.04 -2.20 18.21
N VAL A 202 10.79 -0.91 17.94
CA VAL A 202 11.80 0.15 18.15
C VAL A 202 12.18 0.29 19.63
N ASP A 203 11.23 0.13 20.55
CA ASP A 203 11.50 0.23 21.98
C ASP A 203 12.24 -1.03 22.50
N GLU A 204 11.90 -2.22 22.04
CA GLU A 204 12.62 -3.46 22.32
C GLU A 204 14.06 -3.43 21.76
N ASP A 205 14.24 -2.93 20.51
CA ASP A 205 15.57 -2.75 19.93
C ASP A 205 16.41 -1.74 20.73
N LYS A 206 15.82 -0.67 21.22
CA LYS A 206 16.52 0.29 22.09
C LYS A 206 16.92 -0.32 23.42
N GLU A 207 16.06 -1.12 24.05
CA GLU A 207 16.41 -1.84 25.28
C GLU A 207 17.51 -2.89 25.02
N PHE A 208 17.43 -3.63 23.93
CA PHE A 208 18.44 -4.60 23.51
C PHE A 208 19.80 -3.92 23.23
N VAL A 209 19.78 -2.80 22.51
CA VAL A 209 20.97 -1.98 22.24
C VAL A 209 21.56 -1.43 23.53
N ASN A 210 20.75 -0.93 24.45
CA ASN A 210 21.23 -0.40 25.73
C ASN A 210 21.80 -1.48 26.68
N GLN A 211 21.36 -2.73 26.55
CA GLN A 211 21.82 -3.82 27.43
C GLN A 211 23.04 -4.58 26.89
N ASN A 212 23.25 -4.62 25.57
CA ASN A 212 24.22 -5.53 24.95
C ASN A 212 25.31 -4.87 24.11
N ILE A 213 25.24 -3.57 23.83
CA ILE A 213 26.32 -2.90 23.10
C ILE A 213 27.21 -2.19 24.09
N VAL A 214 28.30 -2.84 24.48
CA VAL A 214 29.52 -2.15 24.90
C VAL A 214 30.10 -1.55 23.62
N ILE A 215 29.63 -0.34 23.25
CA ILE A 215 30.24 0.42 22.16
C ILE A 215 31.67 0.72 22.66
N SER A 216 32.70 0.16 22.02
CA SER A 216 34.06 0.47 22.35
C SER A 216 34.29 1.97 22.08
N ASP A 217 35.07 2.64 22.91
CA ASP A 217 35.43 4.04 22.72
C ASP A 217 36.00 4.31 21.31
N GLU A 218 36.62 3.32 20.69
CA GLU A 218 37.10 3.33 19.31
C GLU A 218 35.95 3.49 18.28
N LEU A 219 34.81 2.87 18.49
CA LEU A 219 33.62 3.00 17.60
C LEU A 219 32.92 4.34 17.78
N VAL A 220 32.87 4.87 19.01
CA VAL A 220 32.27 6.20 19.30
C VAL A 220 33.08 7.30 18.61
N ASN A 221 34.41 7.15 18.56
CA ASN A 221 35.34 8.12 17.97
C ASN A 221 35.66 7.79 16.50
N SER A 222 35.10 6.75 15.89
CA SER A 222 35.36 6.40 14.49
C SER A 222 34.70 7.39 13.55
N ASN A 223 35.43 7.80 12.49
CA ASN A 223 34.84 8.58 11.40
C ASN A 223 33.96 7.69 10.53
N PHE A 224 32.68 7.97 10.49
CA PHE A 224 31.73 7.25 9.62
C PHE A 224 31.66 7.88 8.23
N VAL A 225 31.57 7.03 7.19
CA VAL A 225 31.47 7.44 5.78
C VAL A 225 30.45 6.54 5.08
N HIS A 226 29.49 7.15 4.41
CA HIS A 226 28.61 6.42 3.51
C HIS A 226 29.32 6.10 2.19
N LEU A 227 29.51 4.81 1.90
CA LEU A 227 30.15 4.34 0.67
C LEU A 227 29.16 3.96 -0.45
N HIS A 228 27.88 3.92 -0.17
CA HIS A 228 26.81 3.54 -1.11
C HIS A 228 25.68 4.56 -1.05
N ASN A 229 25.63 5.47 -2.02
CA ASN A 229 24.59 6.48 -2.15
C ASN A 229 24.21 6.65 -3.61
N HIS A 230 22.91 6.68 -3.85
CA HIS A 230 22.33 7.01 -5.14
C HIS A 230 21.82 8.45 -5.12
N SER A 231 22.05 9.18 -6.21
CA SER A 231 21.48 10.50 -6.43
C SER A 231 20.25 10.44 -7.36
N GLN A 232 19.67 11.61 -7.62
CA GLN A 232 18.56 11.77 -8.60
C GLN A 232 18.87 11.24 -10.02
N PHE A 233 20.13 10.92 -10.31
CA PHE A 233 20.54 10.31 -11.58
C PHE A 233 20.35 8.78 -11.60
N SER A 234 20.12 8.15 -10.45
CA SER A 234 19.59 6.79 -10.36
C SER A 234 18.07 6.86 -10.49
N VAL A 235 17.59 7.01 -11.72
CA VAL A 235 16.19 7.28 -12.06
C VAL A 235 15.29 6.18 -11.48
N LEU A 236 14.19 6.58 -10.82
CA LEU A 236 13.24 5.75 -10.10
C LEU A 236 13.77 5.06 -8.82
N GLN A 237 15.03 5.27 -8.45
CA GLN A 237 15.62 4.66 -7.25
C GLN A 237 15.96 5.69 -6.16
N SER A 238 16.30 6.93 -6.55
CA SER A 238 16.63 7.99 -5.61
C SER A 238 16.09 9.35 -6.04
N THR A 239 15.75 10.17 -5.06
CA THR A 239 15.35 11.57 -5.23
C THR A 239 16.36 12.55 -4.62
N ILE A 240 17.50 12.06 -4.12
CA ILE A 240 18.49 12.87 -3.43
C ILE A 240 19.20 13.79 -4.43
N GLY A 241 19.09 15.10 -4.23
CA GLY A 241 19.86 16.09 -4.97
C GLY A 241 21.34 16.03 -4.59
N ILE A 242 22.23 16.26 -5.56
CA ILE A 242 23.70 16.28 -5.31
C ILE A 242 24.05 17.28 -4.21
N LYS A 243 23.44 18.47 -4.22
CA LYS A 243 23.68 19.48 -3.19
C LYS A 243 23.24 18.99 -1.81
N ASP A 244 22.04 18.38 -1.73
CA ASP A 244 21.49 17.89 -0.46
C ASP A 244 22.37 16.78 0.14
N LEU A 245 22.98 15.93 -0.70
CA LEU A 245 23.94 14.91 -0.30
C LEU A 245 25.17 15.54 0.34
N VAL A 246 25.75 16.58 -0.27
CA VAL A 246 26.93 17.29 0.24
C VAL A 246 26.60 18.05 1.52
N ASP A 247 25.47 18.75 1.57
CA ASP A 247 25.01 19.51 2.74
C ASP A 247 24.76 18.57 3.94
N SER A 248 24.13 17.41 3.71
CA SER A 248 23.93 16.39 4.75
C SER A 248 25.25 15.80 5.25
N THR A 249 26.20 15.53 4.36
CA THR A 249 27.54 15.06 4.71
C THR A 249 28.26 16.05 5.63
N SER A 250 28.21 17.34 5.30
CA SER A 250 28.77 18.42 6.11
C SER A 250 28.09 18.49 7.48
N LYS A 251 26.76 18.47 7.51
CA LYS A 251 25.94 18.53 8.75
C LYS A 251 26.31 17.42 9.73
N HIS A 252 26.57 16.23 9.20
CA HIS A 252 26.98 15.06 10.02
C HIS A 252 28.45 14.92 10.22
N LYS A 253 29.25 15.94 9.84
CA LYS A 253 30.73 16.01 10.00
C LYS A 253 31.45 14.78 9.41
N MET A 254 30.93 14.22 8.31
CA MET A 254 31.55 13.07 7.64
C MET A 254 32.75 13.53 6.82
N PRO A 255 33.94 12.87 6.94
CA PRO A 255 35.15 13.28 6.23
C PRO A 255 35.15 12.94 4.74
N ALA A 256 34.23 12.06 4.31
CA ALA A 256 34.10 11.68 2.92
C ALA A 256 32.64 11.25 2.63
N VAL A 257 32.29 11.17 1.36
CA VAL A 257 31.00 10.60 0.88
C VAL A 257 31.20 10.00 -0.50
N ALA A 258 30.58 8.87 -0.75
CA ALA A 258 30.56 8.25 -2.07
C ALA A 258 29.31 8.65 -2.84
N LEU A 259 29.43 8.73 -4.17
CA LEU A 259 28.32 8.70 -5.12
C LEU A 259 28.48 7.44 -5.97
N THR A 260 27.45 6.57 -5.94
CA THR A 260 27.45 5.25 -6.59
C THR A 260 26.14 5.05 -7.37
N ASP A 261 25.86 5.95 -8.31
CA ASP A 261 24.64 5.88 -9.12
C ASP A 261 24.57 4.57 -9.92
N HIS A 262 23.33 4.07 -10.10
CA HIS A 262 23.05 2.79 -10.74
C HIS A 262 23.24 2.89 -12.26
N ALA A 263 24.11 2.04 -12.80
CA ALA A 263 24.39 1.86 -14.22
C ALA A 263 24.77 3.15 -14.98
N ASN A 264 25.16 4.23 -14.29
CA ASN A 264 25.58 5.48 -14.92
C ASN A 264 26.45 6.33 -14.00
N MET A 265 27.15 7.32 -14.59
CA MET A 265 27.96 8.30 -13.91
C MET A 265 27.57 9.75 -14.24
N MET A 266 26.31 10.00 -14.60
CA MET A 266 25.85 11.33 -15.03
C MET A 266 25.92 12.38 -13.90
N GLY A 267 25.79 11.95 -12.65
CA GLY A 267 25.92 12.80 -11.45
C GLY A 267 27.36 13.20 -11.11
N SER A 268 28.36 12.45 -11.57
CA SER A 268 29.75 12.53 -11.11
C SER A 268 30.35 13.91 -11.24
N PHE A 269 30.21 14.55 -12.40
CA PHE A 269 30.80 15.91 -12.63
C PHE A 269 30.17 16.94 -11.69
N ARG A 270 28.84 16.90 -11.51
CA ARG A 270 28.17 17.82 -10.59
C ARG A 270 28.57 17.56 -9.16
N PHE A 271 28.71 16.31 -8.76
CA PHE A 271 29.12 15.90 -7.42
C PHE A 271 30.54 16.43 -7.07
N ILE A 272 31.52 16.21 -7.95
CA ILE A 272 32.87 16.70 -7.76
C ILE A 272 32.88 18.22 -7.67
N ASN A 273 32.18 18.92 -8.54
CA ASN A 273 32.12 20.37 -8.53
C ASN A 273 31.48 20.93 -7.26
N GLU A 274 30.41 20.30 -6.78
CA GLU A 274 29.72 20.73 -5.56
C GLU A 274 30.59 20.54 -4.33
N ILE A 275 31.31 19.41 -4.20
CA ILE A 275 32.27 19.20 -3.12
C ILE A 275 33.45 20.19 -3.22
N ASN A 276 34.00 20.42 -4.41
CA ASN A 276 35.09 21.38 -4.59
C ASN A 276 34.65 22.81 -4.23
N ARG A 277 33.39 23.17 -4.59
CA ARG A 277 32.80 24.46 -4.21
C ARG A 277 32.67 24.56 -2.70
N TYR A 278 32.12 23.53 -2.06
CA TYR A 278 32.01 23.45 -0.61
C TYR A 278 33.37 23.56 0.07
N ASN A 279 34.36 22.76 -0.34
CA ASN A 279 35.68 22.75 0.26
C ASN A 279 36.41 24.10 0.11
N LYS A 280 36.22 24.81 -1.00
CA LYS A 280 36.74 26.18 -1.16
C LYS A 280 36.03 27.16 -0.22
N GLN A 281 34.74 27.06 -0.07
CA GLN A 281 33.96 27.96 0.79
C GLN A 281 34.33 27.79 2.25
N ILE A 282 34.52 26.56 2.74
CA ILE A 282 34.91 26.34 4.14
C ILE A 282 36.32 26.89 4.49
N LEU A 283 37.22 26.98 3.52
CA LEU A 283 38.52 27.62 3.75
C LEU A 283 38.33 29.10 4.08
N ILE A 284 37.38 29.77 3.39
CA ILE A 284 37.06 31.17 3.65
C ILE A 284 36.33 31.28 4.99
N ASP A 285 35.25 30.50 5.17
CA ASP A 285 34.44 30.50 6.40
C ASP A 285 35.32 30.28 7.65
N ASN A 286 36.21 29.27 7.61
CA ASN A 286 37.07 28.96 8.74
C ASN A 286 38.14 30.05 9.00
N SER A 287 38.59 30.79 7.98
CA SER A 287 39.53 31.89 8.15
C SER A 287 38.94 33.13 8.83
N GLU A 288 37.63 33.23 8.86
CA GLU A 288 36.88 34.31 9.51
C GLU A 288 36.49 33.97 10.98
N LEU A 289 36.70 32.71 11.42
CA LEU A 289 36.39 32.30 12.80
C LEU A 289 37.41 32.81 13.80
N THR A 290 36.95 33.22 14.97
CA THR A 290 37.78 33.60 16.13
C THR A 290 38.11 32.36 16.98
N ASP A 291 39.14 32.43 17.78
CA ASP A 291 39.63 31.33 18.66
C ASP A 291 38.51 30.80 19.62
N SER A 292 37.50 31.61 19.90
CA SER A 292 36.33 31.22 20.74
C SER A 292 35.27 30.43 20.01
N GLU A 293 35.37 30.26 18.67
CA GLU A 293 34.34 29.63 17.81
C GLU A 293 34.78 28.28 17.23
N ASN A 294 35.68 27.58 17.90
CA ASN A 294 36.21 26.28 17.47
C ASN A 294 35.11 25.23 17.18
N ASP A 295 33.98 25.28 17.85
CA ASP A 295 32.82 24.36 17.61
C ASP A 295 32.17 24.55 16.23
N LYS A 296 32.41 25.68 15.55
CA LYS A 296 31.87 26.01 14.23
C LYS A 296 32.78 25.61 13.07
N ILE A 297 33.98 25.08 13.35
CA ILE A 297 34.95 24.68 12.33
C ILE A 297 34.30 23.60 11.45
N LYS A 298 34.32 23.86 10.14
CA LYS A 298 33.89 22.91 9.12
C LYS A 298 35.11 22.17 8.56
N TYR A 299 34.91 20.90 8.20
CA TYR A 299 35.99 20.06 7.68
C TYR A 299 35.79 19.78 6.19
N PRO A 300 36.87 19.63 5.40
CA PRO A 300 36.78 19.31 3.99
C PRO A 300 36.22 17.89 3.80
N ILE A 301 35.41 17.73 2.76
CA ILE A 301 34.80 16.45 2.38
C ILE A 301 35.62 15.86 1.23
N LYS A 302 36.00 14.58 1.35
CA LYS A 302 36.63 13.81 0.28
C LYS A 302 35.57 13.16 -0.61
N PRO A 303 35.53 13.43 -1.94
CA PRO A 303 34.65 12.73 -2.84
C PRO A 303 35.15 11.31 -3.15
N ILE A 304 34.23 10.35 -3.19
CA ILE A 304 34.46 8.98 -3.66
C ILE A 304 33.48 8.74 -4.80
N LEU A 305 34.03 8.35 -5.96
CA LEU A 305 33.17 8.02 -7.13
C LEU A 305 33.15 6.52 -7.33
N GLY A 306 31.96 6.00 -7.53
CA GLY A 306 31.68 4.62 -7.90
C GLY A 306 30.51 4.55 -8.87
N CYS A 307 30.21 3.35 -9.32
CA CYS A 307 29.04 3.04 -10.10
C CYS A 307 28.57 1.64 -9.71
N GLU A 308 27.26 1.47 -9.52
CA GLU A 308 26.67 0.18 -9.24
C GLU A 308 26.26 -0.52 -10.52
N PHE A 309 26.61 -1.78 -10.67
CA PHE A 309 26.29 -2.62 -11.81
C PHE A 309 25.66 -3.94 -11.37
N PHE A 310 24.71 -4.42 -12.16
CA PHE A 310 24.31 -5.81 -12.05
C PHE A 310 25.35 -6.70 -12.76
N VAL A 311 25.78 -7.74 -12.06
CA VAL A 311 26.66 -8.78 -12.61
C VAL A 311 25.80 -10.05 -12.72
N CYS A 312 25.73 -10.64 -13.91
CA CYS A 312 25.16 -11.96 -14.13
C CYS A 312 26.26 -12.94 -14.48
N GLU A 313 26.10 -14.19 -14.07
CA GLU A 313 26.92 -15.30 -14.59
C GLU A 313 26.44 -15.59 -16.01
N ASP A 314 27.39 -15.84 -16.94
CA ASP A 314 27.14 -16.19 -18.34
C ASP A 314 26.48 -17.58 -18.48
#